data_6b1f177a9d129c09b76cea485c4aed63
#
_entry.id   6b1f177a9d129c09b76cea485c4aed63
#
_cell.length_a   1.000
_cell.length_b   1.000
_cell.length_c   1.000
_cell.angle_alpha   90.00
_cell.angle_beta   90.00
_cell.angle_gamma   90.00
#
_symmetry.space_group_name_H-M   'P 1'
#
loop_
_entity.id
_entity.type
_entity.pdbx_description
1 polymer ?
#
loop_
_entity_poly.entity_id
_entity_poly.type
_entity_poly.pdbx_seq_one_letter_code
_entity_poly.pdbx_strand_id
1 'polypeptide(L)'
;LMKLIDALHPEFMFSLHNCAFGGAYWYLTDNIPELCARLENAARRQNVPLHLGEPESAYITKYSPAVHSMMSVTAMVNYMIRFGGGVPRTNMKCGGCSADYIANVCKCMVMMAELPYFYDKRIADTSEIEGMTRRDAVLENIRLNTENYAVLGKYWSQVHACFHDDNPFFEFVDSCIESNDAQNKAKENWAKGPQFEKNATVSEMFDNLYGSRLFECLNVALAVRACAYELQNTQRLSLDESELLSFCHKRFFDELERMCTWLEEHVDYEVISIRRLVSVQLESALLAVEQINKER
;
A
#
# COMPACT_ATOMS: atom_id res chain seq x y z
N LEU A 1 1.18 -14.17 17.69
CA LEU A 1 2.52 -13.86 17.23
C LEU A 1 3.42 -13.41 18.38
N MET A 2 3.04 -12.39 19.20
CA MET A 2 3.82 -11.86 20.33
C MET A 2 4.33 -12.96 21.26
N LYS A 3 3.45 -13.87 21.73
CA LYS A 3 3.83 -15.01 22.57
C LYS A 3 4.91 -15.93 21.96
N LEU A 4 4.92 -16.07 20.64
CA LEU A 4 5.96 -16.86 19.94
C LEU A 4 7.28 -16.10 19.90
N ILE A 5 7.26 -14.80 19.67
CA ILE A 5 8.45 -13.94 19.69
C ILE A 5 9.11 -13.99 21.09
N ASP A 6 8.29 -13.82 22.14
CA ASP A 6 8.75 -13.86 23.53
C ASP A 6 9.36 -15.22 23.93
N ALA A 7 8.82 -16.31 23.39
CA ALA A 7 9.28 -17.66 23.74
C ALA A 7 10.50 -18.11 22.93
N LEU A 8 10.62 -17.69 21.68
CA LEU A 8 11.61 -18.21 20.73
C LEU A 8 12.82 -17.29 20.54
N HIS A 9 12.67 -15.97 20.80
CA HIS A 9 13.68 -14.95 20.50
C HIS A 9 14.35 -15.19 19.14
N PRO A 10 13.57 -15.17 18.04
CA PRO A 10 14.09 -15.55 16.72
C PRO A 10 15.14 -14.57 16.23
N GLU A 11 16.17 -15.06 15.54
CA GLU A 11 17.19 -14.22 14.91
C GLU A 11 16.75 -13.71 13.53
N PHE A 12 15.77 -14.37 12.94
CA PHE A 12 15.19 -14.02 11.64
C PHE A 12 13.68 -14.23 11.63
N MET A 13 12.98 -13.23 11.11
CA MET A 13 11.55 -13.29 10.87
C MET A 13 11.27 -12.86 9.42
N PHE A 14 10.59 -13.71 8.67
CA PHE A 14 10.26 -13.47 7.28
C PHE A 14 8.74 -13.44 7.08
N SER A 15 8.22 -12.29 6.64
CA SER A 15 6.83 -12.12 6.26
C SER A 15 6.68 -12.29 4.75
N LEU A 16 5.88 -13.26 4.33
CA LEU A 16 5.58 -13.52 2.93
C LEU A 16 4.34 -12.73 2.54
N HIS A 17 4.54 -11.68 1.77
CA HIS A 17 3.47 -10.83 1.26
C HIS A 17 3.39 -10.90 -0.26
N ASN A 18 2.24 -10.49 -0.78
CA ASN A 18 2.00 -10.29 -2.20
C ASN A 18 1.29 -8.96 -2.39
N CYS A 19 1.87 -8.08 -3.19
CA CYS A 19 1.15 -6.96 -3.73
C CYS A 19 0.30 -7.42 -4.93
N ALA A 20 -0.89 -6.88 -5.09
CA ALA A 20 -1.77 -7.29 -6.18
C ALA A 20 -1.15 -6.94 -7.54
N PHE A 21 -0.60 -5.73 -7.66
CA PHE A 21 -0.08 -5.13 -8.88
C PHE A 21 1.15 -4.29 -8.59
N GLY A 22 2.15 -4.32 -9.46
CA GLY A 22 3.38 -3.53 -9.33
C GLY A 22 4.62 -4.30 -9.72
N GLY A 23 5.72 -4.11 -9.00
CA GLY A 23 6.97 -4.86 -9.11
C GLY A 23 7.34 -5.51 -7.77
N ALA A 24 8.38 -6.33 -7.76
CA ALA A 24 8.93 -6.93 -6.55
C ALA A 24 9.70 -5.89 -5.74
N TYR A 25 9.50 -5.87 -4.42
CA TYR A 25 10.27 -5.06 -3.47
C TYR A 25 10.32 -5.73 -2.10
N TRP A 26 11.23 -5.26 -1.26
CA TRP A 26 11.47 -5.80 0.08
C TRP A 26 11.54 -4.71 1.12
N TYR A 27 11.16 -5.08 2.33
CA TYR A 27 11.42 -4.31 3.54
C TYR A 27 12.42 -5.06 4.41
N LEU A 28 13.42 -4.35 4.94
CA LEU A 28 14.42 -4.87 5.86
C LEU A 28 14.54 -3.97 7.10
N THR A 29 14.77 -4.57 8.26
CA THR A 29 15.11 -3.81 9.47
C THR A 29 16.45 -3.08 9.34
N ASP A 30 17.42 -3.70 8.66
CA ASP A 30 18.79 -3.20 8.54
C ASP A 30 19.19 -2.92 7.09
N ASN A 31 19.93 -1.83 6.88
CA ASN A 31 20.48 -1.53 5.56
C ASN A 31 21.75 -2.36 5.32
N ILE A 32 21.64 -3.44 4.58
CA ILE A 32 22.72 -4.35 4.21
C ILE A 32 22.88 -4.34 2.69
N PRO A 33 23.75 -3.48 2.13
CA PRO A 33 23.84 -3.25 0.66
C PRO A 33 24.09 -4.54 -0.15
N GLU A 34 24.94 -5.44 0.35
CA GLU A 34 25.21 -6.72 -0.31
C GLU A 34 23.94 -7.59 -0.40
N LEU A 35 23.16 -7.68 0.69
CA LEU A 35 21.90 -8.41 0.71
C LEU A 35 20.87 -7.75 -0.22
N CYS A 36 20.74 -6.43 -0.19
CA CYS A 36 19.82 -5.69 -1.07
C CYS A 36 20.06 -6.03 -2.54
N ALA A 37 21.31 -5.96 -3.01
CA ALA A 37 21.66 -6.29 -4.39
C ALA A 37 21.34 -7.76 -4.75
N ARG A 38 21.53 -8.69 -3.82
CA ARG A 38 21.22 -10.12 -4.01
C ARG A 38 19.72 -10.38 -4.10
N LEU A 39 18.90 -9.70 -3.27
CA LEU A 39 17.44 -9.77 -3.32
C LEU A 39 16.90 -9.28 -4.66
N GLU A 40 17.33 -8.11 -5.12
CA GLU A 40 16.94 -7.59 -6.43
C GLU A 40 17.32 -8.54 -7.57
N ASN A 41 18.51 -9.17 -7.49
CA ASN A 41 18.95 -10.15 -8.47
C ASN A 41 18.12 -11.44 -8.43
N ALA A 42 17.59 -11.86 -7.26
CA ALA A 42 16.68 -13.00 -7.16
C ALA A 42 15.41 -12.77 -8.00
N ALA A 43 14.81 -11.58 -7.94
CA ALA A 43 13.66 -11.24 -8.80
C ALA A 43 14.06 -11.24 -10.29
N ARG A 44 15.18 -10.60 -10.64
CA ARG A 44 15.66 -10.52 -12.05
C ARG A 44 15.88 -11.91 -12.65
N ARG A 45 16.48 -12.85 -11.90
CA ARG A 45 16.68 -14.26 -12.35
C ARG A 45 15.39 -14.98 -12.67
N GLN A 46 14.31 -14.62 -12.00
CA GLN A 46 12.98 -15.17 -12.25
C GLN A 46 12.18 -14.35 -13.26
N ASN A 47 12.77 -13.34 -13.89
CA ASN A 47 12.10 -12.34 -14.74
C ASN A 47 10.87 -11.72 -14.05
N VAL A 48 10.96 -11.46 -12.74
CA VAL A 48 9.99 -10.65 -12.00
C VAL A 48 10.51 -9.22 -11.99
N PRO A 49 9.73 -8.24 -12.50
CA PRO A 49 10.17 -6.85 -12.54
C PRO A 49 10.31 -6.30 -11.11
N LEU A 50 11.25 -5.37 -10.92
CA LEU A 50 11.37 -4.64 -9.68
C LEU A 50 10.37 -3.47 -9.64
N HIS A 51 9.90 -3.15 -8.45
CA HIS A 51 9.12 -1.93 -8.23
C HIS A 51 10.09 -0.74 -8.10
N LEU A 52 10.17 0.07 -9.15
CA LEU A 52 11.07 1.21 -9.19
C LEU A 52 10.35 2.56 -9.12
N GLY A 53 9.05 2.54 -8.85
CA GLY A 53 8.19 3.69 -8.62
C GLY A 53 8.40 4.33 -7.25
N GLU A 54 7.31 4.83 -6.69
CA GLU A 54 7.30 5.43 -5.34
C GLU A 54 7.36 4.37 -4.25
N PRO A 55 7.96 4.66 -3.09
CA PRO A 55 7.79 3.79 -1.93
C PRO A 55 6.32 3.83 -1.47
N GLU A 56 5.83 2.72 -0.95
CA GLU A 56 4.43 2.56 -0.50
C GLU A 56 3.99 3.65 0.50
N SER A 57 4.94 4.20 1.24
CA SER A 57 4.69 5.30 2.17
C SER A 57 5.85 6.28 2.22
N ALA A 58 5.51 7.55 2.36
CA ALA A 58 6.47 8.66 2.36
C ALA A 58 7.48 8.65 3.53
N TYR A 59 7.20 7.90 4.61
CA TYR A 59 8.08 7.76 5.77
C TYR A 59 9.07 6.59 5.65
N ILE A 60 9.04 5.86 4.55
CA ILE A 60 9.93 4.72 4.28
C ILE A 60 11.24 5.24 3.70
N THR A 61 12.37 4.73 4.21
CA THR A 61 13.70 5.04 3.68
C THR A 61 14.09 4.04 2.61
N LYS A 62 14.51 4.50 1.46
CA LYS A 62 15.00 3.66 0.36
C LYS A 62 16.46 3.25 0.63
N TYR A 63 16.72 1.94 0.72
CA TYR A 63 18.07 1.37 0.89
C TYR A 63 18.75 1.09 -0.46
N SER A 64 17.98 0.56 -1.40
CA SER A 64 18.39 0.33 -2.79
C SER A 64 17.17 0.51 -3.71
N PRO A 65 17.27 0.37 -5.03
CA PRO A 65 16.15 0.63 -5.94
C PRO A 65 14.82 -0.02 -5.55
N ALA A 66 14.84 -1.27 -5.05
CA ALA A 66 13.63 -2.00 -4.66
C ALA A 66 13.70 -2.58 -3.23
N VAL A 67 14.60 -2.08 -2.38
CA VAL A 67 14.67 -2.49 -0.97
C VAL A 67 14.57 -1.27 -0.08
N HIS A 68 13.74 -1.36 0.94
CA HIS A 68 13.34 -0.26 1.79
C HIS A 68 13.50 -0.59 3.28
N SER A 69 13.52 0.46 4.12
CA SER A 69 13.43 0.27 5.57
C SER A 69 12.10 -0.38 5.94
N MET A 70 12.12 -1.26 6.94
CA MET A 70 10.89 -1.83 7.49
C MET A 70 9.92 -0.72 7.92
N MET A 71 8.63 -0.91 7.64
CA MET A 71 7.58 -0.02 8.11
C MET A 71 7.55 0.00 9.63
N SER A 72 7.43 1.19 10.21
CA SER A 72 7.40 1.42 11.65
C SER A 72 6.29 2.40 12.00
N VAL A 73 5.52 2.07 13.03
CA VAL A 73 4.51 2.98 13.59
C VAL A 73 5.16 4.28 14.07
N THR A 74 6.34 4.19 14.68
CA THR A 74 7.09 5.38 15.11
C THR A 74 7.47 6.29 13.94
N ALA A 75 7.94 5.71 12.82
CA ALA A 75 8.26 6.47 11.62
C ALA A 75 7.01 7.13 11.01
N MET A 76 5.89 6.43 10.95
CA MET A 76 4.60 6.96 10.51
C MET A 76 4.15 8.14 11.38
N VAL A 77 4.18 7.99 12.70
CA VAL A 77 3.79 9.06 13.63
C VAL A 77 4.68 10.30 13.46
N ASN A 78 6.00 10.12 13.37
CA ASN A 78 6.94 11.20 13.15
C ASN A 78 6.70 11.92 11.81
N TYR A 79 6.38 11.18 10.76
CA TYR A 79 6.00 11.74 9.47
C TYR A 79 4.72 12.60 9.57
N MET A 80 3.68 12.09 10.22
CA MET A 80 2.43 12.81 10.39
C MET A 80 2.59 14.06 11.28
N ILE A 81 3.41 14.00 12.32
CA ILE A 81 3.75 15.20 13.13
C ILE A 81 4.46 16.24 12.27
N ARG A 82 5.41 15.83 11.45
CA ARG A 82 6.24 16.74 10.65
C ARG A 82 5.48 17.37 9.49
N PHE A 83 4.67 16.60 8.80
CA PHE A 83 4.05 17.00 7.52
C PHE A 83 2.53 17.15 7.59
N GLY A 84 1.85 16.39 8.45
CA GLY A 84 0.39 16.37 8.56
C GLY A 84 -0.21 17.39 9.51
N GLY A 85 0.61 18.04 10.34
CA GLY A 85 0.15 19.09 11.27
C GLY A 85 -0.57 18.58 12.53
N GLY A 86 -0.46 17.29 12.86
CA GLY A 86 -1.07 16.72 14.07
C GLY A 86 -0.55 15.34 14.45
N VAL A 87 -0.91 14.88 15.64
CA VAL A 87 -0.59 13.54 16.13
C VAL A 87 -1.74 12.60 15.83
N PRO A 88 -1.56 11.54 15.04
CA PRO A 88 -2.64 10.63 14.63
C PRO A 88 -3.08 9.67 15.74
N ARG A 89 -2.80 9.97 17.03
CA ARG A 89 -3.13 9.08 18.17
C ARG A 89 -4.60 8.71 18.28
N THR A 90 -5.49 9.57 17.82
CA THR A 90 -6.95 9.32 17.84
C THR A 90 -7.40 8.34 16.75
N ASN A 91 -6.62 8.19 15.67
CA ASN A 91 -6.99 7.37 14.50
C ASN A 91 -6.21 6.04 14.41
N MET A 92 -5.28 5.79 15.33
CA MET A 92 -4.56 4.52 15.39
C MET A 92 -5.38 3.50 16.20
N LYS A 93 -6.38 2.93 15.57
CA LYS A 93 -7.20 1.84 16.15
C LYS A 93 -6.45 0.50 16.18
N CYS A 94 -5.41 0.34 15.38
CA CYS A 94 -4.59 -0.87 15.29
C CYS A 94 -3.28 -0.69 16.07
N GLY A 95 -2.82 -1.74 16.73
CA GLY A 95 -1.54 -1.75 17.48
C GLY A 95 -0.31 -1.55 16.59
N GLY A 96 0.89 -1.81 17.12
CA GLY A 96 2.15 -1.73 16.37
C GLY A 96 2.35 -2.91 15.41
N CYS A 97 3.36 -2.82 14.55
CA CYS A 97 3.76 -3.94 13.70
C CYS A 97 4.66 -4.93 14.49
N SER A 98 4.79 -6.15 13.95
CA SER A 98 5.62 -7.18 14.56
C SER A 98 7.11 -6.82 14.59
N ALA A 99 7.58 -6.02 13.63
CA ALA A 99 8.96 -5.53 13.61
C ALA A 99 9.24 -4.54 14.76
N ASP A 100 8.30 -3.60 15.05
CA ASP A 100 8.41 -2.71 16.21
C ASP A 100 8.38 -3.49 17.53
N TYR A 101 7.56 -4.56 17.60
CA TYR A 101 7.48 -5.38 18.80
C TYR A 101 8.79 -6.14 19.05
N ILE A 102 9.29 -6.86 18.04
CA ILE A 102 10.47 -7.72 18.21
C ILE A 102 11.74 -6.93 18.50
N ALA A 103 11.84 -5.69 17.98
CA ALA A 103 12.97 -4.80 18.28
C ALA A 103 13.13 -4.48 19.79
N ASN A 104 12.05 -4.62 20.56
CA ASN A 104 12.07 -4.45 22.02
C ASN A 104 12.30 -5.78 22.77
N VAL A 105 12.33 -6.93 22.10
CA VAL A 105 12.44 -8.26 22.71
C VAL A 105 13.82 -8.86 22.47
N CYS A 106 14.28 -8.88 21.22
CA CYS A 106 15.56 -9.48 20.85
C CYS A 106 16.14 -8.86 19.58
N LYS A 107 17.44 -9.13 19.31
CA LYS A 107 18.05 -8.80 18.02
C LYS A 107 17.53 -9.77 16.97
N CYS A 108 16.79 -9.26 15.99
CA CYS A 108 16.19 -10.06 14.94
C CYS A 108 16.22 -9.29 13.62
N MET A 109 16.72 -9.89 12.55
CA MET A 109 16.50 -9.37 11.20
C MET A 109 15.07 -9.67 10.79
N VAL A 110 14.29 -8.64 10.52
CA VAL A 110 12.94 -8.80 9.96
C VAL A 110 12.97 -8.43 8.49
N MET A 111 12.47 -9.33 7.66
CA MET A 111 12.32 -9.14 6.22
C MET A 111 10.85 -9.35 5.83
N MET A 112 10.37 -8.52 4.91
CA MET A 112 9.10 -8.70 4.23
C MET A 112 9.35 -8.62 2.72
N ALA A 113 8.77 -9.54 1.94
CA ALA A 113 8.85 -9.52 0.48
C ALA A 113 7.45 -9.27 -0.07
N GLU A 114 7.33 -8.22 -0.88
CA GLU A 114 6.14 -7.89 -1.64
C GLU A 114 6.32 -8.30 -3.10
N LEU A 115 5.56 -9.30 -3.55
CA LEU A 115 5.66 -9.84 -4.89
C LEU A 115 4.34 -9.66 -5.65
N PRO A 116 4.37 -9.11 -6.88
CA PRO A 116 3.16 -8.81 -7.64
C PRO A 116 2.59 -10.05 -8.33
N TYR A 117 1.25 -10.17 -8.37
CA TYR A 117 0.57 -11.13 -9.23
C TYR A 117 0.50 -10.64 -10.68
N PHE A 118 0.43 -9.32 -10.84
CA PHE A 118 0.32 -8.66 -12.13
C PHE A 118 1.29 -7.47 -12.16
N TYR A 119 1.80 -7.15 -13.34
CA TYR A 119 2.65 -5.98 -13.52
C TYR A 119 2.40 -5.33 -14.89
N ASP A 120 2.64 -4.03 -14.95
CA ASP A 120 2.84 -3.28 -16.19
C ASP A 120 4.33 -2.95 -16.33
N LYS A 121 4.89 -3.04 -17.52
CA LYS A 121 6.33 -2.85 -17.76
C LYS A 121 6.84 -1.49 -17.32
N ARG A 122 5.99 -0.48 -17.31
CA ARG A 122 6.32 0.88 -16.86
C ARG A 122 6.80 0.95 -15.42
N ILE A 123 6.39 0.01 -14.55
CA ILE A 123 6.80 0.00 -13.13
C ILE A 123 8.31 -0.20 -12.94
N ALA A 124 9.00 -0.75 -13.92
CA ALA A 124 10.44 -0.99 -13.90
C ALA A 124 11.24 -0.05 -14.84
N ASP A 125 10.59 0.90 -15.48
CA ASP A 125 11.21 1.83 -16.43
C ASP A 125 11.69 3.10 -15.70
N THR A 126 13.01 3.27 -15.64
CA THR A 126 13.67 4.40 -14.98
C THR A 126 14.03 5.54 -15.94
N SER A 127 13.58 5.50 -17.20
CA SER A 127 13.78 6.62 -18.12
C SER A 127 13.03 7.86 -17.63
N GLU A 128 13.67 9.02 -17.75
CA GLU A 128 13.11 10.30 -17.31
C GLU A 128 12.08 10.82 -18.31
N ILE A 129 11.06 11.49 -17.78
CA ILE A 129 10.01 12.16 -18.55
C ILE A 129 10.35 13.64 -18.63
N GLU A 130 10.59 14.13 -19.86
CA GLU A 130 10.85 15.54 -20.07
C GLU A 130 9.56 16.37 -19.79
N GLY A 131 9.71 17.45 -19.02
CA GLY A 131 8.64 18.39 -18.73
C GLY A 131 7.69 17.98 -17.60
N MET A 132 7.94 16.85 -16.91
CA MET A 132 7.21 16.45 -15.71
C MET A 132 8.20 16.22 -14.57
N THR A 133 8.10 16.98 -13.50
CA THR A 133 8.87 16.69 -12.28
C THR A 133 8.22 15.58 -11.46
N ARG A 134 8.99 14.94 -10.58
CA ARG A 134 8.44 13.98 -9.61
C ARG A 134 7.37 14.65 -8.72
N ARG A 135 7.56 15.94 -8.40
CA ARG A 135 6.54 16.74 -7.68
C ARG A 135 5.24 16.80 -8.46
N ASP A 136 5.29 17.08 -9.76
CA ASP A 136 4.08 17.16 -10.59
C ASP A 136 3.30 15.85 -10.57
N ALA A 137 3.99 14.71 -10.67
CA ALA A 137 3.36 13.40 -10.59
C ALA A 137 2.68 13.16 -9.23
N VAL A 138 3.34 13.53 -8.12
CA VAL A 138 2.76 13.40 -6.76
C VAL A 138 1.56 14.34 -6.57
N LEU A 139 1.63 15.58 -7.04
CA LEU A 139 0.51 16.54 -6.93
C LEU A 139 -0.69 16.11 -7.77
N GLU A 140 -0.45 15.56 -8.95
CA GLU A 140 -1.52 15.01 -9.78
C GLU A 140 -2.17 13.78 -9.13
N ASN A 141 -1.38 12.90 -8.49
CA ASN A 141 -1.92 11.81 -7.68
C ASN A 141 -2.85 12.34 -6.57
N ILE A 142 -2.43 13.36 -5.83
CA ILE A 142 -3.24 13.96 -4.76
C ILE A 142 -4.55 14.53 -5.32
N ARG A 143 -4.49 15.22 -6.47
CA ARG A 143 -5.68 15.78 -7.13
C ARG A 143 -6.69 14.68 -7.48
N LEU A 144 -6.23 13.63 -8.15
CA LEU A 144 -7.06 12.50 -8.57
C LEU A 144 -7.65 11.75 -7.38
N ASN A 145 -6.83 11.52 -6.35
CA ASN A 145 -7.25 10.87 -5.11
C ASN A 145 -8.34 11.70 -4.40
N THR A 146 -8.15 13.02 -4.29
CA THR A 146 -9.14 13.92 -3.69
C THR A 146 -10.47 13.87 -4.42
N GLU A 147 -10.47 13.86 -5.75
CA GLU A 147 -11.70 13.77 -6.56
C GLU A 147 -12.42 12.42 -6.32
N ASN A 148 -11.70 11.32 -6.30
CA ASN A 148 -12.29 9.99 -6.07
C ASN A 148 -12.88 9.87 -4.66
N TYR A 149 -12.16 10.35 -3.64
CA TYR A 149 -12.66 10.32 -2.26
C TYR A 149 -13.81 11.30 -2.01
N ALA A 150 -13.89 12.40 -2.76
CA ALA A 150 -15.05 13.28 -2.70
C ALA A 150 -16.34 12.58 -3.18
N VAL A 151 -16.24 11.75 -4.24
CA VAL A 151 -17.36 10.93 -4.72
C VAL A 151 -17.71 9.82 -3.71
N LEU A 152 -16.71 9.10 -3.23
CA LEU A 152 -16.88 8.03 -2.23
C LEU A 152 -17.51 8.59 -0.94
N GLY A 153 -16.96 9.64 -0.35
CA GLY A 153 -17.43 10.26 0.88
C GLY A 153 -18.83 10.86 0.76
N LYS A 154 -19.19 11.42 -0.40
CA LYS A 154 -20.53 11.95 -0.66
C LYS A 154 -21.63 10.91 -0.47
N TYR A 155 -21.46 9.72 -1.00
CA TYR A 155 -22.46 8.65 -0.88
C TYR A 155 -22.32 7.87 0.42
N TRP A 156 -21.08 7.73 0.93
CA TRP A 156 -20.81 7.09 2.22
C TRP A 156 -21.50 7.82 3.38
N SER A 157 -21.39 9.13 3.43
CA SER A 157 -22.05 9.95 4.47
C SER A 157 -23.56 9.82 4.52
N GLN A 158 -24.22 9.46 3.41
CA GLN A 158 -25.66 9.27 3.37
C GLN A 158 -26.10 7.96 4.02
N VAL A 159 -25.26 6.90 3.90
CA VAL A 159 -25.57 5.56 4.41
C VAL A 159 -24.82 5.19 5.69
N HIS A 160 -23.96 6.08 6.18
CA HIS A 160 -23.10 5.82 7.33
C HIS A 160 -23.88 5.29 8.55
N ALA A 161 -25.05 5.88 8.85
CA ALA A 161 -25.89 5.46 9.97
C ALA A 161 -26.63 4.13 9.75
N CYS A 162 -26.61 3.58 8.53
CA CYS A 162 -27.25 2.31 8.22
C CYS A 162 -26.32 1.10 8.45
N PHE A 163 -25.04 1.33 8.72
CA PHE A 163 -24.08 0.25 8.96
C PHE A 163 -24.12 -0.22 10.42
N HIS A 164 -24.00 -1.52 10.61
CA HIS A 164 -23.94 -2.16 11.92
C HIS A 164 -22.49 -2.52 12.29
N ASP A 165 -22.18 -2.61 13.59
CA ASP A 165 -20.84 -2.86 14.13
C ASP A 165 -20.21 -4.19 13.67
N ASP A 166 -21.03 -5.16 13.23
CA ASP A 166 -20.57 -6.44 12.73
C ASP A 166 -20.29 -6.46 11.22
N ASN A 167 -20.44 -5.32 10.54
CA ASN A 167 -20.09 -5.19 9.12
C ASN A 167 -18.56 -5.23 8.95
N PRO A 168 -18.01 -6.27 8.29
CA PRO A 168 -16.55 -6.47 8.25
C PRO A 168 -15.79 -5.47 7.35
N PHE A 169 -16.51 -4.64 6.59
CA PHE A 169 -15.94 -3.68 5.65
C PHE A 169 -16.02 -2.23 6.14
N PHE A 170 -16.94 -1.95 7.06
CA PHE A 170 -17.31 -0.60 7.48
C PHE A 170 -16.13 0.19 8.05
N GLU A 171 -15.49 -0.34 9.11
CA GLU A 171 -14.39 0.38 9.79
C GLU A 171 -13.23 0.75 8.87
N PHE A 172 -12.91 -0.12 7.91
CA PHE A 172 -11.81 0.14 6.98
C PHE A 172 -12.15 1.28 6.03
N VAL A 173 -13.33 1.21 5.37
CA VAL A 173 -13.75 2.26 4.41
C VAL A 173 -13.90 3.60 5.12
N ASP A 174 -14.52 3.60 6.30
CA ASP A 174 -14.72 4.80 7.11
C ASP A 174 -13.39 5.46 7.50
N SER A 175 -12.44 4.68 8.00
CA SER A 175 -11.09 5.13 8.33
C SER A 175 -10.34 5.69 7.11
N CYS A 176 -10.49 5.08 5.93
CA CYS A 176 -9.88 5.58 4.70
C CYS A 176 -10.44 6.96 4.32
N ILE A 177 -11.76 7.14 4.41
CA ILE A 177 -12.43 8.42 4.10
C ILE A 177 -12.02 9.49 5.11
N GLU A 178 -12.08 9.19 6.41
CA GLU A 178 -11.73 10.15 7.47
C GLU A 178 -10.28 10.63 7.41
N SER A 179 -9.35 9.74 7.06
CA SER A 179 -7.92 10.04 7.07
C SER A 179 -7.41 10.67 5.77
N ASN A 180 -8.18 10.62 4.68
CA ASN A 180 -7.73 10.98 3.34
C ASN A 180 -7.17 12.41 3.23
N ASP A 181 -7.90 13.40 3.72
CA ASP A 181 -7.48 14.81 3.64
C ASP A 181 -6.17 15.08 4.40
N ALA A 182 -6.03 14.47 5.58
CA ALA A 182 -4.81 14.61 6.38
C ALA A 182 -3.61 13.92 5.70
N GLN A 183 -3.82 12.77 5.08
CA GLN A 183 -2.80 12.06 4.33
C GLN A 183 -2.38 12.83 3.08
N ASN A 184 -3.33 13.35 2.31
CA ASN A 184 -3.06 14.16 1.13
C ASN A 184 -2.29 15.43 1.48
N LYS A 185 -2.66 16.12 2.56
CA LYS A 185 -1.94 17.30 3.05
C LYS A 185 -0.50 16.95 3.49
N ALA A 186 -0.31 15.84 4.18
CA ALA A 186 1.02 15.38 4.57
C ALA A 186 1.87 15.04 3.33
N LYS A 187 1.30 14.37 2.34
CA LYS A 187 1.95 14.02 1.07
C LYS A 187 2.32 15.28 0.26
N GLU A 188 1.44 16.27 0.20
CA GLU A 188 1.70 17.56 -0.43
C GLU A 188 2.88 18.29 0.23
N ASN A 189 2.91 18.33 1.57
CA ASN A 189 4.00 18.97 2.31
C ASN A 189 5.33 18.22 2.14
N TRP A 190 5.31 16.89 2.10
CA TRP A 190 6.47 16.07 1.81
C TRP A 190 7.03 16.32 0.41
N ALA A 191 6.16 16.48 -0.59
CA ALA A 191 6.54 16.75 -1.98
C ALA A 191 7.21 18.12 -2.18
N LYS A 192 7.23 19.02 -1.18
CA LYS A 192 7.99 20.28 -1.21
C LYS A 192 9.50 20.11 -1.05
N GLY A 193 9.97 18.89 -0.71
CA GLY A 193 11.37 18.57 -0.58
C GLY A 193 12.14 18.72 -1.90
N PRO A 194 13.44 19.11 -1.87
CA PRO A 194 14.23 19.36 -3.08
C PRO A 194 14.41 18.12 -3.97
N GLN A 195 14.31 16.92 -3.41
CA GLN A 195 14.41 15.66 -4.16
C GLN A 195 13.27 15.46 -5.18
N PHE A 196 12.21 16.26 -5.11
CA PHE A 196 11.06 16.23 -6.02
C PHE A 196 11.15 17.20 -7.20
N GLU A 197 12.22 18.03 -7.25
CA GLU A 197 12.45 18.97 -8.35
C GLU A 197 13.01 18.29 -9.61
N LYS A 198 13.54 17.09 -9.49
CA LYS A 198 14.05 16.31 -10.62
C LYS A 198 12.91 15.85 -11.52
N ASN A 199 13.23 15.54 -12.78
CA ASN A 199 12.29 14.87 -13.67
C ASN A 199 11.78 13.56 -13.05
N ALA A 200 10.49 13.28 -13.22
CA ALA A 200 9.92 12.00 -12.88
C ALA A 200 10.46 10.91 -13.81
N THR A 201 10.68 9.72 -13.30
CA THR A 201 10.85 8.55 -14.15
C THR A 201 9.50 8.02 -14.62
N VAL A 202 9.49 7.21 -15.68
CA VAL A 202 8.28 6.53 -16.15
C VAL A 202 7.66 5.69 -15.04
N SER A 203 8.48 5.00 -14.23
CA SER A 203 7.99 4.21 -13.09
C SER A 203 7.39 5.08 -11.98
N GLU A 204 8.00 6.22 -11.63
CA GLU A 204 7.45 7.15 -10.62
C GLU A 204 6.12 7.77 -11.10
N MET A 205 6.03 8.16 -12.36
CA MET A 205 4.79 8.66 -12.96
C MET A 205 3.72 7.57 -13.02
N PHE A 206 4.07 6.38 -13.51
CA PHE A 206 3.15 5.26 -13.62
C PHE A 206 2.53 4.89 -12.27
N ASP A 207 3.35 4.80 -11.24
CA ASP A 207 2.90 4.46 -9.90
C ASP A 207 1.96 5.52 -9.30
N ASN A 208 2.30 6.80 -9.46
CA ASN A 208 1.45 7.89 -9.00
C ASN A 208 0.12 8.00 -9.76
N LEU A 209 0.09 7.79 -11.07
CA LEU A 209 -1.09 8.09 -11.90
C LEU A 209 -1.94 6.87 -12.26
N TYR A 210 -1.36 5.67 -12.23
CA TYR A 210 -2.04 4.43 -12.63
C TYR A 210 -2.06 3.40 -11.50
N GLY A 211 -0.92 3.08 -10.89
CA GLY A 211 -0.83 2.09 -9.82
C GLY A 211 -1.69 2.46 -8.61
N SER A 212 -1.64 3.71 -8.18
CA SER A 212 -2.46 4.21 -7.06
C SER A 212 -3.96 4.09 -7.31
N ARG A 213 -4.42 4.20 -8.55
CA ARG A 213 -5.85 4.07 -8.89
C ARG A 213 -6.41 2.68 -8.65
N LEU A 214 -5.57 1.64 -8.71
CA LEU A 214 -6.02 0.30 -8.34
C LEU A 214 -6.43 0.26 -6.86
N PHE A 215 -5.66 0.87 -5.97
CA PHE A 215 -6.00 0.92 -4.54
C PHE A 215 -7.26 1.74 -4.27
N GLU A 216 -7.47 2.83 -5.00
CA GLU A 216 -8.71 3.62 -4.91
C GLU A 216 -9.91 2.80 -5.41
N CYS A 217 -9.75 2.05 -6.50
CA CYS A 217 -10.75 1.12 -7.01
C CYS A 217 -11.12 0.05 -5.97
N LEU A 218 -10.14 -0.53 -5.26
CA LEU A 218 -10.37 -1.48 -4.19
C LEU A 218 -11.16 -0.87 -3.02
N ASN A 219 -10.92 0.39 -2.67
CA ASN A 219 -11.69 1.07 -1.62
C ASN A 219 -13.15 1.28 -2.02
N VAL A 220 -13.42 1.63 -3.28
CA VAL A 220 -14.79 1.69 -3.80
C VAL A 220 -15.45 0.30 -3.81
N ALA A 221 -14.70 -0.75 -4.19
CA ALA A 221 -15.19 -2.13 -4.14
C ALA A 221 -15.55 -2.57 -2.70
N LEU A 222 -14.79 -2.13 -1.70
CA LEU A 222 -15.13 -2.39 -0.29
C LEU A 222 -16.40 -1.66 0.13
N ALA A 223 -16.64 -0.43 -0.34
CA ALA A 223 -17.91 0.28 -0.09
C ALA A 223 -19.11 -0.43 -0.73
N VAL A 224 -18.96 -0.95 -1.96
CA VAL A 224 -19.97 -1.83 -2.59
C VAL A 224 -20.28 -3.03 -1.69
N ARG A 225 -19.24 -3.71 -1.19
CA ARG A 225 -19.40 -4.89 -0.32
C ARG A 225 -20.01 -4.55 1.04
N ALA A 226 -19.67 -3.41 1.62
CA ALA A 226 -20.27 -2.92 2.87
C ALA A 226 -21.78 -2.75 2.71
N CYS A 227 -22.23 -2.05 1.67
CA CYS A 227 -23.65 -1.90 1.38
C CYS A 227 -24.33 -3.25 1.10
N ALA A 228 -23.70 -4.12 0.31
CA ALA A 228 -24.24 -5.44 -0.01
C ALA A 228 -24.40 -6.32 1.24
N TYR A 229 -23.48 -6.22 2.21
CA TYR A 229 -23.57 -6.95 3.48
C TYR A 229 -24.83 -6.55 4.27
N GLU A 230 -25.11 -5.24 4.41
CA GLU A 230 -26.32 -4.77 5.08
C GLU A 230 -27.59 -5.20 4.33
N LEU A 231 -27.60 -5.06 3.01
CA LEU A 231 -28.75 -5.45 2.18
C LEU A 231 -29.05 -6.96 2.21
N GLN A 232 -28.09 -7.81 2.58
CA GLN A 232 -28.34 -9.24 2.82
C GLN A 232 -29.00 -9.49 4.18
N ASN A 233 -28.91 -8.55 5.11
CA ASN A 233 -29.47 -8.62 6.47
C ASN A 233 -30.67 -7.69 6.64
N THR A 234 -31.59 -7.67 5.67
CA THR A 234 -32.72 -6.73 5.56
C THR A 234 -33.66 -6.67 6.77
N GLN A 235 -33.73 -7.72 7.58
CA GLN A 235 -34.52 -7.73 8.82
C GLN A 235 -34.03 -6.74 9.90
N ARG A 236 -32.83 -6.14 9.70
CA ARG A 236 -32.29 -5.13 10.59
C ARG A 236 -32.53 -3.71 10.08
N LEU A 237 -33.04 -3.56 8.86
CA LEU A 237 -33.19 -2.28 8.15
C LEU A 237 -34.67 -1.89 8.08
N SER A 238 -34.99 -0.64 8.25
CA SER A 238 -36.23 -0.04 7.81
C SER A 238 -36.34 -0.03 6.28
N LEU A 239 -37.54 0.23 5.76
CA LEU A 239 -37.74 0.34 4.31
C LEU A 239 -36.91 1.48 3.71
N ASP A 240 -36.92 2.65 4.37
CA ASP A 240 -36.17 3.84 3.93
C ASP A 240 -34.64 3.59 3.92
N GLU A 241 -34.11 2.92 4.94
CA GLU A 241 -32.69 2.55 5.00
C GLU A 241 -32.30 1.56 3.89
N SER A 242 -33.18 0.58 3.61
CA SER A 242 -32.96 -0.38 2.54
C SER A 242 -32.96 0.28 1.15
N GLU A 243 -33.88 1.22 0.92
CA GLU A 243 -33.93 1.99 -0.33
C GLU A 243 -32.69 2.89 -0.49
N LEU A 244 -32.27 3.56 0.58
CA LEU A 244 -31.09 4.44 0.58
C LEU A 244 -29.80 3.63 0.35
N LEU A 245 -29.63 2.52 1.05
CA LEU A 245 -28.50 1.60 0.86
C LEU A 245 -28.47 1.05 -0.57
N SER A 246 -29.62 0.66 -1.13
CA SER A 246 -29.72 0.16 -2.50
C SER A 246 -29.31 1.23 -3.51
N PHE A 247 -29.73 2.48 -3.29
CA PHE A 247 -29.34 3.60 -4.12
C PHE A 247 -27.83 3.85 -4.06
N CYS A 248 -27.24 3.94 -2.87
CA CYS A 248 -25.81 4.20 -2.70
C CYS A 248 -24.95 3.02 -3.18
N HIS A 249 -25.40 1.78 -2.92
CA HIS A 249 -24.77 0.57 -3.48
C HIS A 249 -24.64 0.66 -5.00
N LYS A 250 -25.75 1.03 -5.68
CA LYS A 250 -25.72 1.22 -7.14
C LYS A 250 -24.70 2.30 -7.55
N ARG A 251 -24.63 3.43 -6.84
CA ARG A 251 -23.69 4.50 -7.13
C ARG A 251 -22.25 4.08 -6.98
N PHE A 252 -21.91 3.36 -5.91
CA PHE A 252 -20.57 2.78 -5.72
C PHE A 252 -20.26 1.75 -6.79
N PHE A 253 -21.23 0.93 -7.19
CA PHE A 253 -21.04 -0.06 -8.25
C PHE A 253 -20.79 0.60 -9.61
N ASP A 254 -21.59 1.61 -9.97
CA ASP A 254 -21.41 2.38 -11.22
C ASP A 254 -20.01 3.04 -11.25
N GLU A 255 -19.54 3.57 -10.11
CA GLU A 255 -18.22 4.16 -9.98
C GLU A 255 -17.10 3.11 -10.09
N LEU A 256 -17.28 1.96 -9.44
CA LEU A 256 -16.36 0.83 -9.55
C LEU A 256 -16.20 0.36 -11.00
N GLU A 257 -17.31 0.18 -11.73
CA GLU A 257 -17.27 -0.19 -13.15
C GLU A 257 -16.53 0.86 -13.99
N ARG A 258 -16.81 2.14 -13.75
CA ARG A 258 -16.09 3.24 -14.43
C ARG A 258 -14.57 3.18 -14.19
N MET A 259 -14.17 2.93 -12.92
CA MET A 259 -12.75 2.84 -12.56
C MET A 259 -12.09 1.59 -13.16
N CYS A 260 -12.77 0.45 -13.13
CA CYS A 260 -12.27 -0.80 -13.74
C CYS A 260 -12.09 -0.62 -15.25
N THR A 261 -13.08 -0.07 -15.96
CA THR A 261 -12.98 0.21 -17.39
C THR A 261 -11.79 1.12 -17.69
N TRP A 262 -11.62 2.18 -16.90
CA TRP A 262 -10.49 3.07 -17.07
C TRP A 262 -9.14 2.36 -16.88
N LEU A 263 -9.02 1.50 -15.86
CA LEU A 263 -7.81 0.71 -15.62
C LEU A 263 -7.52 -0.25 -16.78
N GLU A 264 -8.54 -0.94 -17.31
CA GLU A 264 -8.41 -1.84 -18.46
C GLU A 264 -7.95 -1.12 -19.73
N GLU A 265 -8.37 0.13 -19.93
CA GLU A 265 -7.96 0.95 -21.07
C GLU A 265 -6.54 1.54 -20.95
N HIS A 266 -6.02 1.70 -19.74
CA HIS A 266 -4.79 2.47 -19.50
C HIS A 266 -3.64 1.66 -18.93
N VAL A 267 -3.90 0.42 -18.47
CA VAL A 267 -2.89 -0.46 -17.87
C VAL A 267 -2.75 -1.72 -18.71
N ASP A 268 -1.56 -1.93 -19.26
CA ASP A 268 -1.21 -3.14 -20.00
C ASP A 268 -0.53 -4.14 -19.06
N TYR A 269 -1.31 -5.03 -18.47
CA TYR A 269 -0.82 -5.94 -17.44
C TYR A 269 -0.45 -7.33 -17.95
N GLU A 270 0.63 -7.86 -17.38
CA GLU A 270 1.07 -9.25 -17.56
C GLU A 270 0.94 -10.02 -16.23
N VAL A 271 0.55 -11.30 -16.33
CA VAL A 271 0.42 -12.20 -15.19
C VAL A 271 1.75 -12.87 -14.87
N ILE A 272 2.14 -12.89 -13.59
CA ILE A 272 3.32 -13.60 -13.12
C ILE A 272 2.90 -14.96 -12.55
N SER A 273 3.56 -16.05 -13.00
CA SER A 273 3.23 -17.37 -12.48
C SER A 273 3.62 -17.50 -11.00
N ILE A 274 2.76 -18.13 -10.21
CA ILE A 274 3.00 -18.39 -8.77
C ILE A 274 4.34 -19.09 -8.52
N ARG A 275 4.76 -20.00 -9.41
CA ARG A 275 6.05 -20.68 -9.31
C ARG A 275 7.22 -19.68 -9.30
N ARG A 276 7.19 -18.65 -10.13
CA ARG A 276 8.24 -17.60 -10.17
C ARG A 276 8.27 -16.82 -8.87
N LEU A 277 7.09 -16.43 -8.35
CA LEU A 277 6.97 -15.69 -7.09
C LEU A 277 7.50 -16.52 -5.91
N VAL A 278 7.07 -17.77 -5.79
CA VAL A 278 7.57 -18.68 -4.74
C VAL A 278 9.08 -18.87 -4.83
N SER A 279 9.64 -18.98 -6.05
CA SER A 279 11.10 -19.08 -6.23
C SER A 279 11.83 -17.85 -5.69
N VAL A 280 11.32 -16.63 -5.95
CA VAL A 280 11.88 -15.38 -5.42
C VAL A 280 11.80 -15.36 -3.89
N GLN A 281 10.66 -15.74 -3.31
CA GLN A 281 10.48 -15.75 -1.85
C GLN A 281 11.44 -16.73 -1.16
N LEU A 282 11.53 -17.98 -1.66
CA LEU A 282 12.44 -18.99 -1.12
C LEU A 282 13.90 -18.54 -1.21
N GLU A 283 14.30 -18.02 -2.36
CA GLU A 283 15.66 -17.52 -2.55
C GLU A 283 15.95 -16.34 -1.62
N SER A 284 15.02 -15.41 -1.44
CA SER A 284 15.14 -14.28 -0.50
C SER A 284 15.39 -14.76 0.93
N ALA A 285 14.64 -15.78 1.38
CA ALA A 285 14.84 -16.37 2.72
C ALA A 285 16.25 -16.96 2.88
N LEU A 286 16.72 -17.73 1.90
CA LEU A 286 18.05 -18.36 1.93
C LEU A 286 19.15 -17.30 1.95
N LEU A 287 19.03 -16.23 1.16
CA LEU A 287 19.98 -15.13 1.12
C LEU A 287 20.07 -14.39 2.46
N ALA A 288 18.94 -14.16 3.13
CA ALA A 288 18.91 -13.54 4.45
C ALA A 288 19.57 -14.43 5.51
N VAL A 289 19.27 -15.75 5.52
CA VAL A 289 19.89 -16.71 6.44
C VAL A 289 21.41 -16.80 6.23
N GLU A 290 21.87 -16.84 4.98
CA GLU A 290 23.31 -16.79 4.67
C GLU A 290 23.96 -15.51 5.21
N GLN A 291 23.30 -14.37 5.08
CA GLN A 291 23.83 -13.09 5.59
C GLN A 291 23.98 -13.10 7.11
N ILE A 292 22.97 -13.57 7.83
CA ILE A 292 23.01 -13.71 9.29
C ILE A 292 24.15 -14.62 9.74
N ASN A 293 24.35 -15.74 9.04
CA ASN A 293 25.42 -16.70 9.37
C ASN A 293 26.83 -16.15 9.08
N LYS A 294 27.00 -15.19 8.15
CA LYS A 294 28.28 -14.52 7.92
C LYS A 294 28.65 -13.51 9.01
N GLU A 295 27.65 -12.98 9.70
CA GLU A 295 27.83 -11.96 10.76
C GLU A 295 28.09 -12.59 12.15
N ARG A 296 28.01 -13.92 12.27
CA ARG A 296 28.37 -14.72 13.44
C ARG A 296 29.86 -15.08 13.44
#